data_ef537bd572ed091b8900f9c48ad4d6a3
#
_entry.id   ef537bd572ed091b8900f9c48ad4d6a3
#
_cell.length_a   1.000
_cell.length_b   1.000
_cell.length_c   1.000
_cell.angle_alpha   90.00
_cell.angle_beta   90.00
_cell.angle_gamma   90.00
#
_symmetry.space_group_name_H-M   'P 1'
#
loop_
_entity.id
_entity.type
_entity.pdbx_description
1 polymer ?
#
loop_
_entity_poly.entity_id
_entity_poly.type
_entity_poly.pdbx_seq_one_letter_code
_entity_poly.pdbx_strand_id
1 'polypeptide(L)'
;MQIFCDLDSVLVDFSGGCEKIFLNYSKDHKPLNDMVAHLDIAPEEFWKTIDSYGEEWWVNLKPESWANELIEIVRFYDRNFTILTSPSRSHFAASGKVLWLQKFFHKKFSNYIITPAKNKQLLAHKGAVLIDDNDKNCEQFRSRLGYTVLFPRIWNRNHELENEKIEYTKKQLELISKYA
;
A
#
# COMPACT_ATOMS: atom_id res chain seq x y z
N MET A 1 -18.69 -0.68 -8.23
CA MET A 1 -17.33 -1.10 -7.87
C MET A 1 -16.96 -0.45 -6.55
N GLN A 2 -16.42 -1.19 -5.59
CA GLN A 2 -15.90 -0.66 -4.32
C GLN A 2 -14.38 -0.80 -4.32
N ILE A 3 -13.64 0.30 -4.16
CA ILE A 3 -12.18 0.28 -4.23
C ILE A 3 -11.57 0.36 -2.83
N PHE A 4 -10.70 -0.59 -2.54
CA PHE A 4 -9.77 -0.59 -1.41
C PHE A 4 -8.37 -0.26 -1.93
N CYS A 5 -7.74 0.77 -1.39
CA CYS A 5 -6.41 1.20 -1.78
C CYS A 5 -5.45 1.03 -0.60
N ASP A 6 -4.35 0.32 -0.80
CA ASP A 6 -3.30 0.23 0.21
C ASP A 6 -2.61 1.58 0.40
N LEU A 7 -1.89 1.71 1.49
CA LEU A 7 -1.23 2.93 1.90
C LEU A 7 0.28 2.88 1.65
N ASP A 8 0.97 1.95 2.32
CA ASP A 8 2.44 1.85 2.27
C ASP A 8 2.89 1.45 0.86
N SER A 9 3.88 2.16 0.34
CA SER A 9 4.43 1.94 -1.00
C SER A 9 3.45 2.11 -2.17
N VAL A 10 2.19 2.43 -1.90
CA VAL A 10 1.18 2.80 -2.91
C VAL A 10 0.93 4.31 -2.88
N LEU A 11 0.68 4.89 -1.71
CA LEU A 11 0.48 6.32 -1.50
C LEU A 11 1.59 6.96 -0.65
N VAL A 12 2.21 6.17 0.21
CA VAL A 12 3.27 6.59 1.15
C VAL A 12 4.60 6.03 0.72
N ASP A 13 5.63 6.87 0.65
CA ASP A 13 7.02 6.49 0.39
C ASP A 13 7.62 5.77 1.61
N PHE A 14 7.08 4.56 1.88
CA PHE A 14 7.55 3.71 2.96
C PHE A 14 9.00 3.28 2.74
N SER A 15 9.36 2.92 1.51
CA SER A 15 10.73 2.54 1.15
C SER A 15 11.73 3.66 1.39
N GLY A 16 11.42 4.90 1.01
CA GLY A 16 12.28 6.04 1.29
C GLY A 16 12.35 6.41 2.78
N GLY A 17 11.31 6.05 3.54
CA GLY A 17 11.38 6.08 5.01
C GLY A 17 12.38 5.07 5.56
N CYS A 18 12.37 3.84 5.03
CA CYS A 18 13.30 2.77 5.44
C CYS A 18 14.75 3.09 5.08
N GLU A 19 15.03 3.69 3.92
CA GLU A 19 16.39 4.09 3.52
C GLU A 19 17.07 5.00 4.55
N LYS A 20 16.32 5.81 5.25
CA LYS A 20 16.85 6.71 6.29
C LYS A 20 17.24 6.00 7.58
N ILE A 21 16.65 4.82 7.82
CA ILE A 21 16.88 4.01 9.01
C ILE A 21 17.96 2.96 8.74
N PHE A 22 17.86 2.30 7.59
CA PHE A 22 18.71 1.17 7.24
C PHE A 22 19.75 1.59 6.20
N LEU A 23 21.00 1.80 6.62
CA LEU A 23 22.08 2.32 5.76
C LEU A 23 22.37 1.44 4.55
N ASN A 24 22.08 0.15 4.62
CA ASN A 24 22.28 -0.81 3.52
C ASN A 24 21.02 -1.02 2.68
N TYR A 25 19.96 -0.30 2.96
CA TYR A 25 18.74 -0.35 2.17
C TYR A 25 18.94 0.47 0.89
N SER A 26 18.68 -0.13 -0.26
CA SER A 26 18.72 0.57 -1.54
C SER A 26 17.45 0.27 -2.33
N LYS A 27 16.90 1.29 -2.97
CA LYS A 27 15.73 1.15 -3.87
C LYS A 27 16.05 0.44 -5.18
N ASP A 28 17.32 0.35 -5.55
CA ASP A 28 17.77 -0.19 -6.84
C ASP A 28 17.95 -1.71 -6.84
N HIS A 29 17.21 -2.42 -6.01
CA HIS A 29 17.32 -3.85 -5.90
C HIS A 29 16.50 -4.61 -6.96
N LYS A 30 17.01 -5.78 -7.34
CA LYS A 30 16.27 -6.74 -8.17
C LYS A 30 14.99 -7.20 -7.46
N PRO A 31 13.93 -7.52 -8.20
CA PRO A 31 12.69 -7.96 -7.59
C PRO A 31 12.92 -9.21 -6.74
N LEU A 32 12.75 -9.06 -5.46
CA LEU A 32 12.56 -10.12 -4.50
C LEU A 32 11.13 -9.95 -3.99
N ASN A 33 10.41 -11.00 -3.79
CA ASN A 33 8.99 -11.00 -3.40
C ASN A 33 8.70 -10.29 -2.05
N ASP A 34 9.69 -9.61 -1.48
CA ASP A 34 9.59 -8.90 -0.23
C ASP A 34 10.61 -7.74 -0.16
N MET A 35 10.13 -6.54 0.15
CA MET A 35 10.95 -5.36 0.37
C MET A 35 11.99 -5.56 1.49
N VAL A 36 11.66 -6.34 2.51
CA VAL A 36 12.53 -6.61 3.67
C VAL A 36 13.64 -7.60 3.35
N ALA A 37 13.45 -8.45 2.34
CA ALA A 37 14.42 -9.48 1.97
C ALA A 37 15.76 -8.93 1.47
N HIS A 38 15.84 -7.63 1.15
CA HIS A 38 17.10 -6.96 0.78
C HIS A 38 17.98 -6.60 1.98
N LEU A 39 17.38 -6.56 3.16
CA LEU A 39 18.11 -6.35 4.38
C LEU A 39 18.51 -7.73 4.93
N ASP A 40 19.77 -7.97 5.15
CA ASP A 40 20.25 -9.21 5.78
C ASP A 40 19.94 -9.20 7.30
N ILE A 41 18.67 -8.94 7.62
CA ILE A 41 18.13 -8.91 8.98
C ILE A 41 16.81 -9.69 9.05
N ALA A 42 16.52 -10.23 10.21
CA ALA A 42 15.27 -10.93 10.43
C ALA A 42 14.07 -9.95 10.33
N PRO A 43 12.92 -10.38 9.75
CA PRO A 43 11.72 -9.52 9.67
C PRO A 43 11.27 -8.95 11.02
N GLU A 44 11.50 -9.70 12.10
CA GLU A 44 11.18 -9.24 13.45
C GLU A 44 12.06 -8.07 13.90
N GLU A 45 13.36 -8.11 13.60
CA GLU A 45 14.30 -7.04 13.88
C GLU A 45 13.98 -5.79 13.03
N PHE A 46 13.64 -5.96 11.76
CA PHE A 46 13.19 -4.88 10.90
C PHE A 46 12.03 -4.10 11.53
N TRP A 47 10.96 -4.80 11.89
CA TRP A 47 9.79 -4.16 12.47
C TRP A 47 10.07 -3.56 13.84
N LYS A 48 10.87 -4.23 14.69
CA LYS A 48 11.29 -3.70 15.98
C LYS A 48 12.06 -2.39 15.83
N THR A 49 12.93 -2.31 14.84
CA THR A 49 13.69 -1.09 14.55
C THR A 49 12.77 0.04 14.13
N ILE A 50 11.87 -0.18 13.17
CA ILE A 50 10.88 0.84 12.74
C ILE A 50 10.01 1.29 13.92
N ASP A 51 9.49 0.34 14.69
CA ASP A 51 8.62 0.61 15.85
C ASP A 51 9.31 1.43 16.94
N SER A 52 10.66 1.37 17.04
CA SER A 52 11.44 2.17 18.00
C SER A 52 11.45 3.67 17.67
N TYR A 53 11.16 4.06 16.44
CA TYR A 53 11.03 5.47 16.03
C TYR A 53 9.67 6.08 16.40
N GLY A 54 8.73 5.27 16.88
CA GLY A 54 7.43 5.72 17.37
C GLY A 54 6.49 6.26 16.29
N GLU A 55 5.46 6.98 16.74
CA GLU A 55 4.38 7.50 15.91
C GLU A 55 4.86 8.53 14.89
N GLU A 56 5.78 9.40 15.30
CA GLU A 56 6.26 10.51 14.46
C GLU A 56 6.90 10.04 13.17
N TRP A 57 7.54 8.88 13.17
CA TRP A 57 8.11 8.31 11.95
C TRP A 57 7.03 8.06 10.91
N TRP A 58 5.94 7.43 11.30
CA TRP A 58 4.81 7.14 10.42
C TRP A 58 4.14 8.41 9.90
N VAL A 59 3.92 9.38 10.78
CA VAL A 59 3.29 10.68 10.44
C VAL A 59 4.12 11.48 9.44
N ASN A 60 5.45 11.36 9.50
CA ASN A 60 6.37 12.16 8.70
C ASN A 60 6.87 11.46 7.43
N LEU A 61 6.37 10.27 7.11
CA LEU A 61 6.60 9.64 5.82
C LEU A 61 6.09 10.56 4.70
N LYS A 62 6.85 10.66 3.61
CA LYS A 62 6.43 11.47 2.47
C LYS A 62 5.35 10.77 1.67
N PRO A 63 4.42 11.49 1.05
CA PRO A 63 3.61 10.91 0.00
C PRO A 63 4.49 10.53 -1.19
N GLU A 64 4.13 9.48 -1.89
CA GLU A 64 4.72 9.13 -3.17
C GLU A 64 4.42 10.23 -4.19
N SER A 65 5.33 10.47 -5.13
CA SER A 65 5.19 11.54 -6.12
C SER A 65 3.93 11.43 -6.98
N TRP A 66 3.43 10.23 -7.17
CA TRP A 66 2.20 9.92 -7.92
C TRP A 66 0.94 9.81 -7.06
N ALA A 67 1.04 9.97 -5.73
CA ALA A 67 -0.08 9.69 -4.82
C ALA A 67 -1.35 10.50 -5.15
N ASN A 68 -1.21 11.77 -5.47
CA ASN A 68 -2.33 12.62 -5.83
C ASN A 68 -2.99 12.17 -7.15
N GLU A 69 -2.20 11.88 -8.18
CA GLU A 69 -2.70 11.40 -9.47
C GLU A 69 -3.43 10.05 -9.32
N LEU A 70 -2.86 9.12 -8.54
CA LEU A 70 -3.51 7.85 -8.24
C LEU A 70 -4.87 8.03 -7.54
N ILE A 71 -4.94 8.94 -6.56
CA ILE A 71 -6.20 9.24 -5.86
C ILE A 71 -7.24 9.85 -6.79
N GLU A 72 -6.87 10.68 -7.74
CA GLU A 72 -7.79 11.22 -8.74
C GLU A 72 -8.37 10.10 -9.61
N ILE A 73 -7.53 9.17 -10.07
CA ILE A 73 -7.97 8.01 -10.83
C ILE A 73 -8.92 7.14 -9.98
N VAL A 74 -8.56 6.84 -8.75
CA VAL A 74 -9.40 6.03 -7.85
C VAL A 74 -10.75 6.69 -7.62
N ARG A 75 -10.78 7.99 -7.36
CA ARG A 75 -12.01 8.78 -7.16
C ARG A 75 -12.93 8.83 -8.38
N PHE A 76 -12.37 8.75 -9.56
CA PHE A 76 -13.16 8.67 -10.79
C PHE A 76 -14.06 7.43 -10.82
N TYR A 77 -13.55 6.29 -10.33
CA TYR A 77 -14.29 5.02 -10.30
C TYR A 77 -15.06 4.81 -9.00
N ASP A 78 -14.54 5.29 -7.86
CA ASP A 78 -15.19 5.19 -6.55
C ASP A 78 -14.89 6.44 -5.70
N ARG A 79 -15.87 7.34 -5.61
CA ARG A 79 -15.73 8.56 -4.81
C ARG A 79 -15.58 8.28 -3.31
N ASN A 80 -16.08 7.12 -2.87
CA ASN A 80 -16.08 6.69 -1.47
C ASN A 80 -15.06 5.58 -1.19
N PHE A 81 -14.00 5.49 -2.02
CA PHE A 81 -12.97 4.48 -1.85
C PHE A 81 -12.45 4.45 -0.40
N THR A 82 -11.97 3.28 0.01
CA THR A 82 -11.49 3.06 1.37
C THR A 82 -9.99 2.79 1.35
N ILE A 83 -9.22 3.45 2.23
CA ILE A 83 -7.84 3.06 2.48
C ILE A 83 -7.83 1.77 3.29
N LEU A 84 -7.12 0.76 2.81
CA LEU A 84 -7.03 -0.55 3.45
C LEU A 84 -5.56 -0.91 3.72
N THR A 85 -5.09 -0.64 4.91
CA THR A 85 -3.68 -0.77 5.27
C THR A 85 -3.45 -1.69 6.47
N SER A 86 -2.22 -2.13 6.64
CA SER A 86 -1.81 -3.00 7.75
C SER A 86 -0.85 -2.28 8.69
N PRO A 87 -1.06 -2.35 10.01
CA PRO A 87 -0.11 -1.81 10.96
C PRO A 87 1.05 -2.79 11.15
N SER A 88 2.19 -2.29 11.66
CA SER A 88 3.15 -3.13 12.37
C SER A 88 2.53 -3.69 13.67
N ARG A 89 3.32 -4.37 14.49
CA ARG A 89 2.86 -4.83 15.80
C ARG A 89 2.68 -3.70 16.83
N SER A 90 3.30 -2.55 16.57
CA SER A 90 3.20 -1.37 17.44
C SER A 90 1.90 -0.60 17.20
N HIS A 91 1.29 -0.12 18.29
CA HIS A 91 0.15 0.79 18.23
C HIS A 91 0.50 2.12 17.55
N PHE A 92 1.77 2.54 17.61
CA PHE A 92 2.26 3.75 16.92
C PHE A 92 2.09 3.70 15.39
N ALA A 93 2.18 2.51 14.79
CA ALA A 93 1.93 2.38 13.36
C ALA A 93 0.48 2.69 13.00
N ALA A 94 -0.47 2.21 13.78
CA ALA A 94 -1.88 2.47 13.53
C ALA A 94 -2.23 3.95 13.73
N SER A 95 -1.82 4.55 14.86
CA SER A 95 -2.09 5.97 15.14
C SER A 95 -1.37 6.89 14.15
N GLY A 96 -0.09 6.62 13.84
CA GLY A 96 0.68 7.41 12.89
C GLY A 96 0.09 7.39 11.47
N LYS A 97 -0.40 6.23 11.01
CA LYS A 97 -1.09 6.13 9.71
C LYS A 97 -2.39 6.93 9.69
N VAL A 98 -3.16 6.91 10.78
CA VAL A 98 -4.38 7.75 10.88
C VAL A 98 -4.02 9.23 10.78
N LEU A 99 -3.02 9.68 11.53
CA LEU A 99 -2.58 11.07 11.48
C LEU A 99 -2.01 11.45 10.11
N TRP A 100 -1.27 10.55 9.46
CA TRP A 100 -0.80 10.76 8.10
C TRP A 100 -1.97 10.94 7.12
N LEU A 101 -2.99 10.08 7.17
CA LEU A 101 -4.18 10.16 6.33
C LEU A 101 -4.93 11.48 6.54
N GLN A 102 -5.06 11.91 7.80
CA GLN A 102 -5.68 13.20 8.13
C GLN A 102 -4.87 14.40 7.64
N LYS A 103 -3.55 14.30 7.62
CA LYS A 103 -2.65 15.33 7.08
C LYS A 103 -2.71 15.36 5.54
N PHE A 104 -2.75 14.21 4.89
CA PHE A 104 -2.73 14.09 3.44
C PHE A 104 -4.07 14.44 2.79
N PHE A 105 -5.18 13.94 3.31
CA PHE A 105 -6.51 14.22 2.78
C PHE A 105 -7.14 15.46 3.43
N HIS A 106 -7.58 15.34 4.67
CA HIS A 106 -8.12 16.41 5.52
C HIS A 106 -8.35 15.89 6.95
N LYS A 107 -8.42 16.82 7.93
CA LYS A 107 -8.52 16.49 9.38
C LYS A 107 -9.66 15.55 9.79
N LYS A 108 -10.73 15.46 9.01
CA LYS A 108 -11.89 14.60 9.29
C LYS A 108 -11.91 13.34 8.43
N PHE A 109 -10.84 13.05 7.70
CA PHE A 109 -10.80 11.83 6.89
C PHE A 109 -10.91 10.59 7.78
N SER A 110 -11.89 9.75 7.50
CA SER A 110 -12.22 8.56 8.30
C SER A 110 -12.50 7.32 7.45
N ASN A 111 -12.36 7.43 6.13
CA ASN A 111 -12.66 6.30 5.24
C ASN A 111 -11.45 5.39 5.09
N TYR A 112 -11.09 4.70 6.18
CA TYR A 112 -9.98 3.77 6.25
C TYR A 112 -10.28 2.56 7.11
N ILE A 113 -9.62 1.44 6.80
CA ILE A 113 -9.59 0.21 7.58
C ILE A 113 -8.12 -0.13 7.83
N ILE A 114 -7.77 -0.30 9.11
CA ILE A 114 -6.45 -0.76 9.54
C ILE A 114 -6.61 -2.16 10.11
N THR A 115 -6.02 -3.15 9.47
CA THR A 115 -6.16 -4.56 9.82
C THR A 115 -4.88 -5.34 9.48
N PRO A 116 -4.56 -6.43 10.19
CA PRO A 116 -3.46 -7.31 9.77
C PRO A 116 -3.58 -7.71 8.30
N ALA A 117 -2.46 -7.78 7.57
CA ALA A 117 -2.43 -8.04 6.13
C ALA A 117 -3.25 -9.29 5.74
N LYS A 118 -3.13 -10.38 6.51
CA LYS A 118 -3.91 -11.62 6.31
C LYS A 118 -5.44 -11.42 6.32
N ASN A 119 -5.92 -10.33 6.91
CA ASN A 119 -7.35 -10.05 7.04
C ASN A 119 -7.89 -9.17 5.89
N LYS A 120 -7.03 -8.55 5.07
CA LYS A 120 -7.46 -7.76 3.91
C LYS A 120 -8.40 -8.58 3.01
N GLN A 121 -8.10 -9.86 2.82
CA GLN A 121 -8.93 -10.79 2.04
C GLN A 121 -10.38 -10.96 2.55
N LEU A 122 -10.66 -10.65 3.81
CA LEU A 122 -12.01 -10.76 4.38
C LEU A 122 -12.97 -9.70 3.83
N LEU A 123 -12.44 -8.66 3.20
CA LEU A 123 -13.21 -7.61 2.54
C LEU A 123 -13.45 -7.90 1.06
N ALA A 124 -12.91 -9.00 0.55
CA ALA A 124 -13.10 -9.40 -0.83
C ALA A 124 -14.54 -9.90 -1.07
N HIS A 125 -15.15 -9.39 -2.12
CA HIS A 125 -16.44 -9.84 -2.62
C HIS A 125 -16.57 -9.45 -4.09
N LYS A 126 -17.58 -9.96 -4.78
CA LYS A 126 -17.87 -9.56 -6.16
C LYS A 126 -18.12 -8.05 -6.24
N GLY A 127 -17.38 -7.36 -7.09
CA GLY A 127 -17.40 -5.90 -7.20
C GLY A 127 -16.43 -5.14 -6.30
N ALA A 128 -15.71 -5.83 -5.39
CA ALA A 128 -14.60 -5.24 -4.63
C ALA A 128 -13.30 -5.28 -5.42
N VAL A 129 -12.52 -4.21 -5.36
CA VAL A 129 -11.21 -4.09 -6.02
C VAL A 129 -10.17 -3.69 -4.98
N LEU A 130 -9.08 -4.44 -4.87
CA LEU A 130 -7.93 -4.09 -4.04
C LEU A 130 -6.79 -3.59 -4.94
N ILE A 131 -6.28 -2.39 -4.65
CA ILE A 131 -5.02 -1.86 -5.20
C ILE A 131 -3.98 -2.04 -4.09
N ASP A 132 -2.97 -2.87 -4.32
CA ASP A 132 -1.98 -3.25 -3.29
C ASP A 132 -0.68 -3.64 -4.01
N ASP A 133 0.47 -3.33 -3.44
CA ASP A 133 1.78 -3.65 -4.03
C ASP A 133 2.29 -5.04 -3.66
N ASN A 134 1.58 -5.74 -2.77
CA ASN A 134 1.98 -7.05 -2.28
C ASN A 134 1.26 -8.18 -3.04
N ASP A 135 2.06 -9.05 -3.68
CA ASP A 135 1.56 -10.20 -4.44
C ASP A 135 0.61 -11.08 -3.65
N LYS A 136 1.00 -11.42 -2.41
CA LYS A 136 0.23 -12.31 -1.55
C LYS A 136 -1.13 -11.72 -1.16
N ASN A 137 -1.17 -10.42 -0.84
CA ASN A 137 -2.43 -9.75 -0.54
C ASN A 137 -3.37 -9.82 -1.74
N CYS A 138 -2.85 -9.52 -2.95
CA CYS A 138 -3.61 -9.60 -4.19
C CYS A 138 -4.11 -11.03 -4.47
N GLU A 139 -3.27 -12.05 -4.29
CA GLU A 139 -3.67 -13.45 -4.49
C GLU A 139 -4.77 -13.89 -3.53
N GLN A 140 -4.61 -13.58 -2.26
CA GLN A 140 -5.61 -13.89 -1.24
C GLN A 140 -6.95 -13.18 -1.48
N PHE A 141 -6.90 -11.92 -1.91
CA PHE A 141 -8.12 -11.16 -2.22
C PHE A 141 -8.86 -11.74 -3.43
N ARG A 142 -8.12 -12.09 -4.50
CA ARG A 142 -8.70 -12.76 -5.68
C ARG A 142 -9.31 -14.12 -5.36
N SER A 143 -8.67 -14.89 -4.48
CA SER A 143 -9.17 -16.22 -4.09
C SER A 143 -10.56 -16.16 -3.42
N ARG A 144 -10.99 -14.96 -3.00
CA ARG A 144 -12.29 -14.69 -2.39
C ARG A 144 -13.21 -13.83 -3.28
N LEU A 145 -13.06 -13.97 -4.60
CA LEU A 145 -13.90 -13.33 -5.62
C LEU A 145 -13.78 -11.80 -5.71
N GLY A 146 -12.77 -11.20 -5.11
CA GLY A 146 -12.43 -9.80 -5.33
C GLY A 146 -11.56 -9.62 -6.59
N TYR A 147 -11.60 -8.44 -7.17
CA TYR A 147 -10.66 -8.02 -8.20
C TYR A 147 -9.42 -7.39 -7.56
N THR A 148 -8.29 -7.38 -8.27
CA THR A 148 -7.07 -6.75 -7.76
C THR A 148 -6.32 -6.04 -8.86
N VAL A 149 -5.71 -4.92 -8.48
CA VAL A 149 -4.66 -4.26 -9.23
C VAL A 149 -3.38 -4.41 -8.42
N LEU A 150 -2.48 -5.31 -8.84
CA LEU A 150 -1.14 -5.40 -8.26
C LEU A 150 -0.37 -4.16 -8.69
N PHE A 151 -0.26 -3.18 -7.80
CA PHE A 151 0.40 -1.91 -8.06
C PHE A 151 1.88 -2.14 -8.33
N PRO A 152 2.42 -1.78 -9.51
CA PRO A 152 3.78 -2.11 -9.89
C PRO A 152 4.82 -1.48 -8.96
N ARG A 153 5.66 -2.32 -8.37
CA ARG A 153 6.83 -1.92 -7.57
C ARG A 153 7.99 -2.88 -7.88
N ILE A 154 9.22 -2.39 -7.68
CA ILE A 154 10.44 -3.16 -8.01
C ILE A 154 10.54 -4.53 -7.31
N TRP A 155 9.80 -4.74 -6.24
CA TRP A 155 9.79 -5.99 -5.44
C TRP A 155 8.66 -6.95 -5.77
N ASN A 156 7.75 -6.64 -6.69
CA ASN A 156 6.65 -7.52 -7.03
C ASN A 156 6.70 -8.00 -8.49
N ARG A 157 5.82 -8.92 -8.85
CA ARG A 157 5.83 -9.54 -10.19
C ARG A 157 5.56 -8.56 -11.34
N ASN A 158 5.03 -7.37 -11.06
CA ASN A 158 4.79 -6.32 -12.04
C ASN A 158 5.95 -5.31 -12.12
N HIS A 159 7.14 -5.64 -11.59
CA HIS A 159 8.28 -4.74 -11.49
C HIS A 159 8.71 -4.09 -12.84
N GLU A 160 8.52 -4.81 -13.95
CA GLU A 160 8.82 -4.26 -15.29
C GLU A 160 7.95 -3.04 -15.65
N LEU A 161 6.77 -2.92 -15.01
CA LEU A 161 5.81 -1.82 -15.19
C LEU A 161 6.00 -0.69 -14.16
N GLU A 162 7.07 -0.71 -13.38
CA GLU A 162 7.33 0.29 -12.32
C GLU A 162 7.24 1.73 -12.86
N ASN A 163 7.76 2.00 -14.06
CA ASN A 163 7.71 3.32 -14.66
C ASN A 163 6.34 3.68 -15.28
N GLU A 164 5.46 2.70 -15.46
CA GLU A 164 4.14 2.85 -16.05
C GLU A 164 3.01 2.59 -15.04
N LYS A 165 3.33 2.53 -13.73
CA LYS A 165 2.41 2.10 -12.67
C LYS A 165 1.06 2.80 -12.66
N ILE A 166 1.02 4.07 -12.97
CA ILE A 166 -0.20 4.88 -12.98
C ILE A 166 -1.06 4.54 -14.20
N GLU A 167 -0.46 4.53 -15.38
CA GLU A 167 -1.18 4.16 -16.61
C GLU A 167 -1.65 2.69 -16.56
N TYR A 168 -0.81 1.80 -16.04
CA TYR A 168 -1.20 0.42 -15.79
C TYR A 168 -2.42 0.33 -14.86
N THR A 169 -2.38 1.03 -13.72
CA THR A 169 -3.48 1.02 -12.76
C THR A 169 -4.77 1.54 -13.37
N LYS A 170 -4.70 2.63 -14.12
CA LYS A 170 -5.84 3.20 -14.85
C LYS A 170 -6.45 2.20 -15.83
N LYS A 171 -5.63 1.54 -16.65
CA LYS A 171 -6.07 0.51 -17.61
C LYS A 171 -6.74 -0.68 -16.90
N GLN A 172 -6.16 -1.13 -15.77
CA GLN A 172 -6.75 -2.22 -15.00
C GLN A 172 -8.11 -1.84 -14.40
N LEU A 173 -8.23 -0.66 -13.81
CA LEU A 173 -9.50 -0.17 -13.27
C LEU A 173 -10.57 -0.01 -14.36
N GLU A 174 -10.19 0.51 -15.53
CA GLU A 174 -11.09 0.59 -16.68
C GLU A 174 -11.58 -0.80 -17.11
N LEU A 175 -10.67 -1.77 -17.19
CA LEU A 175 -11.03 -3.15 -17.54
C LEU A 175 -11.98 -3.75 -16.50
N ILE A 176 -11.63 -3.66 -15.21
CA ILE A 176 -12.43 -4.21 -14.12
C ILE A 176 -13.82 -3.57 -14.08
N SER A 177 -13.93 -2.27 -14.35
CA SER A 177 -15.22 -1.56 -14.31
C SER A 177 -16.28 -2.10 -15.26
N LYS A 178 -15.86 -2.84 -16.27
CA LYS A 178 -16.77 -3.49 -17.25
C LYS A 178 -17.41 -4.78 -16.71
N TYR A 179 -16.84 -5.34 -15.62
CA TYR A 179 -17.26 -6.65 -15.10
C TYR A 179 -17.59 -6.63 -13.58
N ALA A 180 -17.29 -5.54 -12.86
CA ALA A 180 -17.48 -5.39 -11.42
C ALA A 180 -18.88 -4.86 -11.04
#